data_c48cff018ce79be592557d31407001cd
#
_entry.id   c48cff018ce79be592557d31407001cd
#
_cell.length_a   1.000
_cell.length_b   1.000
_cell.length_c   1.000
_cell.angle_alpha   90.00
_cell.angle_beta   90.00
_cell.angle_gamma   90.00
#
_symmetry.space_group_name_H-M   'P 1'
#
loop_
_entity.id
_entity.type
_entity.pdbx_description
1 polymer ?
#
loop_
_entity_poly.entity_id
_entity_poly.type
_entity_poly.pdbx_seq_one_letter_code
_entity_poly.pdbx_strand_id
1 'polypeptide(L)'
;MAIKDKVREREFLLLILCVLVAFALRFYTFDKKSFWLDEIYTIEDSRDDVKGQIKFYKDNPTYLQAPLFFMITHQLYPFTKPERDLRIIPLVFGTLSIPMIYLLAKQFSPSVALPSALSLAFMTYHISLSQDGRSYSLLMFLGMAGLYFFIKHLETSKSGYLLLVALFFSMLFYTSYSSIPFIALSQILWFYKPGEVAKKPTFSSFLILNGLILLFCLPWILFVAINYRGQTIMDPLHLESPGSFGYILYGVLHDWVLHTPLIIASVLLLILFPILSKFRRNAFILLATIVFPIVGVYIFCKLSDFSHFVTSRYFINSMSLFFITLFLSLNALEVKFQTFRRFFRMKFLFIILLIASNLVILPIYYRSEKQDFRGLANYLTGHIRAGDKVIVSPKLYIRGLLYYFGIGLSESRDYLLSQRRVSDDETEYSISLFYKGNKFTVSHSKTYWNRYIAEGNRVWFVVDKKTAKEINKFYPLTLKGYFDGSVLNLVRFPTDVSMYLLLWDPEAPGEKGINMSIE
;
A
#
# COMPACT_ATOMS: atom_id res chain seq x y z
N MET A 1 -36.55 1.30 28.06
CA MET A 1 -35.20 1.86 28.29
C MET A 1 -34.20 0.73 28.48
N ALA A 2 -34.35 -0.18 29.42
CA ALA A 2 -33.40 -1.28 29.74
C ALA A 2 -33.00 -2.22 28.57
N ILE A 3 -33.91 -2.52 27.62
CA ILE A 3 -33.58 -3.40 26.47
C ILE A 3 -32.65 -2.67 25.47
N LYS A 4 -32.88 -1.37 25.22
CA LYS A 4 -31.99 -0.57 24.32
C LYS A 4 -30.60 -0.40 24.91
N ASP A 5 -30.49 -0.24 26.22
CA ASP A 5 -29.23 -0.09 26.92
C ASP A 5 -28.42 -1.41 26.89
N LYS A 6 -29.08 -2.57 27.15
CA LYS A 6 -28.46 -3.89 27.01
C LYS A 6 -27.97 -4.20 25.57
N VAL A 7 -28.73 -3.79 24.55
CA VAL A 7 -28.33 -3.98 23.15
C VAL A 7 -27.10 -3.12 22.82
N ARG A 8 -27.07 -1.88 23.31
CA ARG A 8 -25.95 -0.95 23.12
C ARG A 8 -24.69 -1.44 23.83
N GLU A 9 -24.83 -1.96 25.02
CA GLU A 9 -23.72 -2.55 25.80
C GLU A 9 -23.13 -3.77 25.10
N ARG A 10 -23.95 -4.69 24.61
CA ARG A 10 -23.51 -5.85 23.84
C ARG A 10 -22.80 -5.45 22.54
N GLU A 11 -23.32 -4.48 21.82
CA GLU A 11 -22.69 -3.96 20.60
C GLU A 11 -21.30 -3.36 20.90
N PHE A 12 -21.17 -2.64 22.02
CA PHE A 12 -19.91 -2.06 22.47
C PHE A 12 -18.89 -3.14 22.85
N LEU A 13 -19.31 -4.17 23.59
CA LEU A 13 -18.44 -5.31 23.95
C LEU A 13 -17.98 -6.07 22.69
N LEU A 14 -18.87 -6.28 21.72
CA LEU A 14 -18.51 -6.91 20.45
C LEU A 14 -17.52 -6.05 19.65
N LEU A 15 -17.64 -4.73 19.68
CA LEU A 15 -16.67 -3.83 19.06
C LEU A 15 -15.30 -3.92 19.74
N ILE A 16 -15.25 -3.92 21.06
CA ILE A 16 -14.00 -4.10 21.81
C ILE A 16 -13.34 -5.42 21.42
N LEU A 17 -14.10 -6.52 21.45
CA LEU A 17 -13.58 -7.83 21.04
C LEU A 17 -13.07 -7.82 19.60
N CYS A 18 -13.81 -7.19 18.69
CA CYS A 18 -13.40 -7.02 17.29
C CYS A 18 -12.05 -6.26 17.17
N VAL A 19 -11.87 -5.18 17.94
CA VAL A 19 -10.62 -4.39 17.97
C VAL A 19 -9.46 -5.22 18.55
N LEU A 20 -9.69 -5.97 19.62
CA LEU A 20 -8.65 -6.84 20.22
C LEU A 20 -8.21 -7.94 19.26
N VAL A 21 -9.17 -8.61 18.60
CA VAL A 21 -8.85 -9.61 17.57
C VAL A 21 -8.14 -8.97 16.39
N ALA A 22 -8.60 -7.82 15.93
CA ALA A 22 -7.97 -7.08 14.83
C ALA A 22 -6.53 -6.67 15.17
N PHE A 23 -6.28 -6.23 16.41
CA PHE A 23 -4.93 -5.95 16.89
C PHE A 23 -4.07 -7.22 16.90
N ALA A 24 -4.57 -8.32 17.46
CA ALA A 24 -3.82 -9.59 17.52
C ALA A 24 -3.42 -10.08 16.11
N LEU A 25 -4.34 -10.03 15.14
CA LEU A 25 -4.05 -10.42 13.76
C LEU A 25 -3.00 -9.52 13.09
N ARG A 26 -2.97 -8.23 13.41
CA ARG A 26 -1.99 -7.27 12.88
C ARG A 26 -0.66 -7.32 13.61
N PHE A 27 -0.68 -7.65 14.90
CA PHE A 27 0.51 -7.77 15.72
C PHE A 27 1.27 -9.08 15.42
N TYR A 28 0.56 -10.16 15.07
CA TYR A 28 1.17 -11.43 14.74
C TYR A 28 2.12 -11.28 13.53
N THR A 29 3.39 -11.62 13.69
CA THR A 29 4.47 -11.56 12.67
C THR A 29 4.80 -10.18 12.09
N PHE A 30 4.29 -9.06 12.63
CA PHE A 30 4.49 -7.73 12.03
C PHE A 30 5.97 -7.31 11.94
N ASP A 31 6.81 -7.81 12.85
CA ASP A 31 8.25 -7.55 12.94
C ASP A 31 9.14 -8.65 12.33
N LYS A 32 8.54 -9.72 11.77
CA LYS A 32 9.28 -10.91 11.33
C LYS A 32 9.81 -10.83 9.91
N LYS A 33 9.01 -10.26 9.02
CA LYS A 33 9.34 -10.18 7.58
C LYS A 33 10.52 -9.27 7.31
N SER A 34 11.33 -9.64 6.32
CA SER A 34 12.34 -8.75 5.73
C SER A 34 11.70 -7.45 5.27
N PHE A 35 12.46 -6.36 5.29
CA PHE A 35 12.03 -5.16 4.57
C PHE A 35 12.02 -5.41 3.07
N TRP A 36 10.99 -4.93 2.42
CA TRP A 36 10.99 -4.77 0.99
C TRP A 36 11.47 -3.37 0.61
N LEU A 37 11.70 -3.16 -0.68
CA LEU A 37 12.36 -1.95 -1.18
C LEU A 37 11.73 -0.64 -0.70
N ASP A 38 10.39 -0.53 -0.74
CA ASP A 38 9.72 0.71 -0.32
C ASP A 38 9.84 0.97 1.19
N GLU A 39 9.97 -0.06 2.03
CA GLU A 39 10.21 0.11 3.46
C GLU A 39 11.64 0.61 3.73
N ILE A 40 12.61 0.15 2.93
CA ILE A 40 13.99 0.63 3.00
C ILE A 40 14.06 2.12 2.64
N TYR A 41 13.35 2.55 1.60
CA TYR A 41 13.20 3.98 1.31
C TYR A 41 12.56 4.75 2.46
N THR A 42 11.55 4.16 3.11
CA THR A 42 10.89 4.82 4.24
C THR A 42 11.82 4.99 5.44
N ILE A 43 12.65 3.98 5.75
CA ILE A 43 13.67 4.10 6.80
C ILE A 43 14.64 5.24 6.52
N GLU A 44 15.11 5.34 5.27
CA GLU A 44 16.03 6.39 4.84
C GLU A 44 15.40 7.78 4.93
N ASP A 45 14.16 7.92 4.45
CA ASP A 45 13.42 9.18 4.47
C ASP A 45 13.03 9.59 5.89
N SER A 46 12.88 8.63 6.81
CA SER A 46 12.52 8.90 8.22
C SER A 46 13.71 9.17 9.12
N ARG A 47 14.94 9.07 8.62
CA ARG A 47 16.16 9.32 9.41
C ARG A 47 16.35 10.78 9.77
N ASP A 48 16.03 11.66 8.84
CA ASP A 48 16.27 13.08 8.96
C ASP A 48 15.10 13.80 9.67
N ASP A 49 15.40 14.82 10.46
CA ASP A 49 14.40 15.73 10.99
C ASP A 49 13.75 16.58 9.88
N VAL A 50 12.78 17.42 10.24
CA VAL A 50 12.07 18.27 9.26
C VAL A 50 13.04 19.14 8.45
N LYS A 51 14.09 19.68 9.07
CA LYS A 51 15.07 20.54 8.38
C LYS A 51 15.95 19.73 7.43
N GLY A 52 16.42 18.58 7.87
CA GLY A 52 17.16 17.64 7.05
C GLY A 52 16.35 17.14 5.86
N GLN A 53 15.08 16.80 6.08
CA GLN A 53 14.15 16.37 5.01
C GLN A 53 13.94 17.48 3.96
N ILE A 54 13.70 18.72 4.40
CA ILE A 54 13.56 19.87 3.50
C ILE A 54 14.86 20.10 2.70
N LYS A 55 16.01 20.02 3.36
CA LYS A 55 17.32 20.14 2.69
C LYS A 55 17.49 19.04 1.65
N PHE A 56 17.22 17.79 2.04
CA PHE A 56 17.31 16.65 1.13
C PHE A 56 16.44 16.83 -0.13
N TYR A 57 15.20 17.30 0.02
CA TYR A 57 14.33 17.55 -1.12
C TYR A 57 14.79 18.69 -2.03
N LYS A 58 15.45 19.71 -1.48
CA LYS A 58 16.10 20.78 -2.27
C LYS A 58 17.29 20.25 -3.08
N ASP A 59 18.10 19.40 -2.45
CA ASP A 59 19.28 18.82 -3.05
C ASP A 59 18.91 17.72 -4.09
N ASN A 60 17.73 17.12 -3.94
CA ASN A 60 17.20 16.06 -4.82
C ASN A 60 15.80 16.43 -5.37
N PRO A 61 15.74 17.42 -6.28
CA PRO A 61 14.47 18.03 -6.73
C PRO A 61 13.57 17.09 -7.54
N THR A 62 14.07 15.91 -7.90
CA THR A 62 13.29 14.89 -8.60
C THR A 62 12.63 13.89 -7.65
N TYR A 63 12.97 13.93 -6.35
CA TYR A 63 12.50 13.00 -5.33
C TYR A 63 11.71 13.75 -4.24
N LEU A 64 10.50 14.21 -4.56
CA LEU A 64 9.63 14.92 -3.62
C LEU A 64 8.49 14.01 -3.16
N GLN A 65 8.61 13.47 -1.95
CA GLN A 65 7.57 12.70 -1.29
C GLN A 65 6.72 13.57 -0.37
N ALA A 66 5.49 13.15 -0.11
CA ALA A 66 4.63 13.79 0.88
C ALA A 66 5.20 13.52 2.30
N PRO A 67 5.42 14.56 3.15
CA PRO A 67 6.36 14.45 4.28
C PRO A 67 5.76 13.87 5.55
N LEU A 68 4.43 13.88 5.75
CA LEU A 68 3.82 13.65 7.07
C LEU A 68 4.17 12.27 7.64
N PHE A 69 4.12 11.22 6.83
CA PHE A 69 4.40 9.86 7.32
C PHE A 69 5.84 9.74 7.81
N PHE A 70 6.80 10.28 7.07
CA PHE A 70 8.22 10.26 7.44
C PHE A 70 8.49 11.06 8.71
N MET A 71 7.84 12.22 8.86
CA MET A 71 7.93 13.04 10.07
C MET A 71 7.38 12.32 11.31
N ILE A 72 6.26 11.60 11.19
CA ILE A 72 5.70 10.79 12.28
C ILE A 72 6.66 9.64 12.61
N THR A 73 7.17 8.96 11.60
CA THR A 73 8.08 7.82 11.76
C THR A 73 9.42 8.26 12.35
N HIS A 74 9.91 9.45 12.01
CA HIS A 74 11.13 10.05 12.58
C HIS A 74 11.11 10.14 14.12
N GLN A 75 9.93 10.28 14.74
CA GLN A 75 9.81 10.31 16.20
C GLN A 75 10.27 9.00 16.87
N LEU A 76 10.41 7.93 16.11
CA LEU A 76 10.93 6.64 16.58
C LEU A 76 12.43 6.46 16.31
N TYR A 77 13.08 7.43 15.68
CA TYR A 77 14.52 7.42 15.42
C TYR A 77 15.33 7.72 16.71
N PRO A 78 16.49 7.06 16.95
CA PRO A 78 17.10 6.01 16.14
C PRO A 78 16.39 4.67 16.26
N PHE A 79 16.21 3.97 15.10
CA PHE A 79 15.53 2.69 15.05
C PHE A 79 16.42 1.58 15.66
N THR A 80 16.04 1.09 16.83
CA THR A 80 16.79 0.03 17.55
C THR A 80 16.48 -1.36 17.01
N LYS A 81 15.25 -1.58 16.57
CA LYS A 81 14.78 -2.78 15.86
C LYS A 81 14.02 -2.31 14.63
N PRO A 82 14.72 -2.03 13.51
CA PRO A 82 14.15 -1.30 12.38
C PRO A 82 12.85 -1.88 11.84
N GLU A 83 12.76 -3.20 11.65
CA GLU A 83 11.56 -3.85 11.13
C GLU A 83 10.34 -3.67 12.05
N ARG A 84 10.57 -3.71 13.37
CA ARG A 84 9.52 -3.47 14.36
C ARG A 84 9.17 -1.99 14.43
N ASP A 85 10.17 -1.15 14.60
CA ASP A 85 9.99 0.26 14.92
C ASP A 85 9.29 0.99 13.78
N LEU A 86 9.66 0.71 12.52
CA LEU A 86 8.98 1.27 11.34
C LEU A 86 7.52 0.85 11.24
N ARG A 87 7.19 -0.41 11.57
CA ARG A 87 5.84 -0.97 11.40
C ARG A 87 4.90 -0.71 12.57
N ILE A 88 5.37 -0.09 13.68
CA ILE A 88 4.51 0.31 14.80
C ILE A 88 3.45 1.32 14.33
N ILE A 89 3.82 2.32 13.54
CA ILE A 89 2.91 3.36 13.08
C ILE A 89 1.76 2.78 12.24
N PRO A 90 2.01 2.00 11.15
CA PRO A 90 0.93 1.37 10.40
C PRO A 90 0.12 0.36 11.23
N LEU A 91 0.74 -0.36 12.18
CA LEU A 91 0.03 -1.24 13.11
C LEU A 91 -1.01 -0.49 13.93
N VAL A 92 -0.61 0.64 14.53
CA VAL A 92 -1.49 1.48 15.36
C VAL A 92 -2.64 2.03 14.53
N PHE A 93 -2.36 2.70 13.39
CA PHE A 93 -3.40 3.28 12.54
C PHE A 93 -4.28 2.23 11.87
N GLY A 94 -3.72 1.07 11.51
CA GLY A 94 -4.49 -0.06 11.01
C GLY A 94 -5.46 -0.64 12.06
N THR A 95 -5.07 -0.66 13.33
CA THR A 95 -5.95 -1.08 14.43
C THR A 95 -7.00 -0.02 14.72
N LEU A 96 -6.63 1.28 14.78
CA LEU A 96 -7.55 2.40 14.98
C LEU A 96 -8.55 2.55 13.83
N SER A 97 -8.24 2.05 12.65
CA SER A 97 -9.16 2.03 11.51
C SER A 97 -10.41 1.18 11.77
N ILE A 98 -10.34 0.20 12.67
CA ILE A 98 -11.49 -0.67 12.99
C ILE A 98 -12.59 0.09 13.74
N PRO A 99 -12.34 0.77 14.88
CA PRO A 99 -13.37 1.61 15.50
C PRO A 99 -13.74 2.80 14.61
N MET A 100 -12.82 3.30 13.76
CA MET A 100 -13.11 4.44 12.89
C MET A 100 -14.13 4.08 11.80
N ILE A 101 -13.99 2.93 11.13
CA ILE A 101 -14.99 2.48 10.14
C ILE A 101 -16.34 2.18 10.82
N TYR A 102 -16.33 1.64 12.04
CA TYR A 102 -17.57 1.47 12.81
C TYR A 102 -18.26 2.81 13.04
N LEU A 103 -17.54 3.84 13.51
CA LEU A 103 -18.09 5.16 13.75
C LEU A 103 -18.61 5.81 12.45
N LEU A 104 -17.86 5.72 11.36
CA LEU A 104 -18.26 6.23 10.05
C LEU A 104 -19.51 5.50 9.53
N ALA A 105 -19.53 4.18 9.55
CA ALA A 105 -20.65 3.37 9.09
C ALA A 105 -21.94 3.64 9.88
N LYS A 106 -21.81 3.90 11.18
CA LYS A 106 -22.92 4.24 12.07
C LYS A 106 -23.62 5.55 11.68
N GLN A 107 -22.92 6.49 11.02
CA GLN A 107 -23.54 7.72 10.51
C GLN A 107 -24.54 7.43 9.37
N PHE A 108 -24.33 6.36 8.62
CA PHE A 108 -25.23 5.95 7.54
C PHE A 108 -26.34 5.04 8.05
N SER A 109 -26.01 4.05 8.86
CA SER A 109 -26.98 3.16 9.53
C SER A 109 -26.31 2.36 10.66
N PRO A 110 -26.90 2.31 11.87
CA PRO A 110 -26.38 1.47 12.94
C PRO A 110 -26.24 -0.01 12.56
N SER A 111 -27.15 -0.53 11.69
CA SER A 111 -27.16 -1.94 11.30
C SER A 111 -25.98 -2.38 10.42
N VAL A 112 -25.20 -1.45 9.87
CA VAL A 112 -24.03 -1.74 9.03
C VAL A 112 -22.70 -1.46 9.73
N ALA A 113 -22.73 -0.86 10.92
CA ALA A 113 -21.54 -0.45 11.65
C ALA A 113 -20.64 -1.64 12.04
N LEU A 114 -21.18 -2.60 12.78
CA LEU A 114 -20.43 -3.80 13.18
C LEU A 114 -20.04 -4.69 11.98
N PRO A 115 -20.90 -4.95 10.98
CA PRO A 115 -20.52 -5.61 9.74
C PRO A 115 -19.30 -5.00 9.05
N SER A 116 -19.26 -3.68 8.92
CA SER A 116 -18.13 -2.97 8.29
C SER A 116 -16.84 -3.13 9.10
N ALA A 117 -16.93 -3.02 10.44
CA ALA A 117 -15.79 -3.21 11.33
C ALA A 117 -15.24 -4.64 11.27
N LEU A 118 -16.10 -5.67 11.29
CA LEU A 118 -15.72 -7.07 11.17
C LEU A 118 -15.05 -7.35 9.82
N SER A 119 -15.61 -6.84 8.73
CA SER A 119 -14.99 -7.03 7.41
C SER A 119 -13.57 -6.48 7.37
N LEU A 120 -13.34 -5.27 7.88
CA LEU A 120 -12.01 -4.65 7.90
C LEU A 120 -11.07 -5.35 8.89
N ALA A 121 -11.58 -5.85 10.03
CA ALA A 121 -10.80 -6.54 11.05
C ALA A 121 -10.12 -7.79 10.52
N PHE A 122 -10.84 -8.59 9.72
CA PHE A 122 -10.36 -9.87 9.17
C PHE A 122 -9.81 -9.78 7.75
N MET A 123 -9.84 -8.61 7.11
CA MET A 123 -9.37 -8.44 5.75
C MET A 123 -7.86 -8.62 5.65
N THR A 124 -7.41 -9.66 4.97
CA THR A 124 -5.98 -9.97 4.77
C THR A 124 -5.24 -8.81 4.09
N TYR A 125 -5.85 -8.17 3.09
CA TYR A 125 -5.27 -7.00 2.43
C TYR A 125 -5.03 -5.84 3.41
N HIS A 126 -5.99 -5.49 4.27
CA HIS A 126 -5.81 -4.43 5.25
C HIS A 126 -4.83 -4.83 6.37
N ILE A 127 -4.79 -6.13 6.76
CA ILE A 127 -3.78 -6.65 7.69
C ILE A 127 -2.39 -6.47 7.08
N SER A 128 -2.22 -6.81 5.79
CA SER A 128 -0.93 -6.67 5.11
C SER A 128 -0.44 -5.21 5.05
N LEU A 129 -1.35 -4.26 4.81
CA LEU A 129 -1.03 -2.83 4.82
C LEU A 129 -0.77 -2.28 6.23
N SER A 130 -1.33 -2.93 7.27
CA SER A 130 -1.08 -2.58 8.68
C SER A 130 0.26 -3.14 9.20
N GLN A 131 0.86 -4.08 8.47
CA GLN A 131 2.18 -4.66 8.72
C GLN A 131 3.24 -4.15 7.72
N ASP A 132 2.90 -3.13 6.94
CA ASP A 132 3.77 -2.51 5.95
C ASP A 132 4.27 -1.17 6.47
N GLY A 133 5.58 -0.96 6.55
CA GLY A 133 6.21 0.29 6.97
C GLY A 133 5.98 1.45 6.01
N ARG A 134 4.74 1.56 5.50
CA ARG A 134 4.27 2.58 4.55
C ARG A 134 3.03 3.30 5.08
N SER A 135 2.69 4.40 4.46
CA SER A 135 1.63 5.31 4.92
C SER A 135 0.19 4.83 4.73
N TYR A 136 -0.04 3.63 4.17
CA TYR A 136 -1.38 3.21 3.71
C TYR A 136 -2.43 3.14 4.82
N SER A 137 -2.07 2.57 5.99
CA SER A 137 -2.99 2.50 7.13
C SER A 137 -3.31 3.89 7.70
N LEU A 138 -2.34 4.79 7.71
CA LEU A 138 -2.53 6.19 8.09
C LEU A 138 -3.47 6.89 7.10
N LEU A 139 -3.27 6.70 5.79
CA LEU A 139 -4.14 7.25 4.74
C LEU A 139 -5.59 6.83 4.93
N MET A 140 -5.82 5.54 5.15
CA MET A 140 -7.17 5.03 5.34
C MET A 140 -7.83 5.60 6.60
N PHE A 141 -7.09 5.65 7.71
CA PHE A 141 -7.59 6.23 8.96
C PHE A 141 -7.97 7.70 8.79
N LEU A 142 -7.08 8.51 8.21
CA LEU A 142 -7.31 9.94 7.98
C LEU A 142 -8.49 10.17 7.03
N GLY A 143 -8.61 9.37 5.96
CA GLY A 143 -9.73 9.45 5.03
C GLY A 143 -11.06 9.17 5.70
N MET A 144 -11.14 8.12 6.53
CA MET A 144 -12.36 7.80 7.29
C MET A 144 -12.69 8.87 8.32
N ALA A 145 -11.69 9.43 9.02
CA ALA A 145 -11.89 10.51 9.98
C ALA A 145 -12.40 11.78 9.28
N GLY A 146 -11.81 12.14 8.14
CA GLY A 146 -12.29 13.24 7.31
C GLY A 146 -13.74 13.07 6.87
N LEU A 147 -14.09 11.89 6.34
CA LEU A 147 -15.45 11.57 5.95
C LEU A 147 -16.45 11.58 7.14
N TYR A 148 -16.04 11.05 8.29
CA TYR A 148 -16.86 11.05 9.49
C TYR A 148 -17.24 12.47 9.90
N PHE A 149 -16.27 13.37 9.99
CA PHE A 149 -16.53 14.76 10.34
C PHE A 149 -17.25 15.51 9.23
N PHE A 150 -17.06 15.11 7.97
CA PHE A 150 -17.83 15.66 6.86
C PHE A 150 -19.33 15.34 7.00
N ILE A 151 -19.68 14.07 7.24
CA ILE A 151 -21.08 13.70 7.49
C ILE A 151 -21.63 14.41 8.74
N LYS A 152 -20.83 14.53 9.81
CA LYS A 152 -21.21 15.29 11.01
C LYS A 152 -21.49 16.77 10.72
N HIS A 153 -20.70 17.37 9.83
CA HIS A 153 -20.98 18.75 9.38
C HIS A 153 -22.30 18.82 8.59
N LEU A 154 -22.52 17.89 7.68
CA LEU A 154 -23.77 17.81 6.90
C LEU A 154 -25.02 17.60 7.80
N GLU A 155 -24.88 16.87 8.91
CA GLU A 155 -25.97 16.65 9.88
C GLU A 155 -26.25 17.88 10.74
N THR A 156 -25.21 18.59 11.19
CA THR A 156 -25.33 19.56 12.28
C THR A 156 -25.07 21.01 11.88
N SER A 157 -24.44 21.23 10.73
CA SER A 157 -23.93 22.53 10.22
C SER A 157 -22.96 23.24 11.17
N LYS A 158 -22.33 22.51 12.12
CA LYS A 158 -21.36 23.10 13.07
C LYS A 158 -20.03 23.38 12.37
N SER A 159 -19.53 24.61 12.51
CA SER A 159 -18.25 25.06 11.89
C SER A 159 -17.03 24.31 12.41
N GLY A 160 -17.04 23.84 13.68
CA GLY A 160 -15.96 23.03 14.23
C GLY A 160 -15.72 21.72 13.46
N TYR A 161 -16.76 21.09 12.96
CA TYR A 161 -16.60 19.89 12.12
C TYR A 161 -16.01 20.23 10.77
N LEU A 162 -16.33 21.39 10.20
CA LEU A 162 -15.75 21.87 8.94
C LEU A 162 -14.23 22.04 9.05
N LEU A 163 -13.77 22.62 10.17
CA LEU A 163 -12.34 22.75 10.46
C LEU A 163 -11.66 21.38 10.58
N LEU A 164 -12.29 20.40 11.24
CA LEU A 164 -11.76 19.04 11.34
C LEU A 164 -11.69 18.36 9.97
N VAL A 165 -12.70 18.52 9.10
CA VAL A 165 -12.63 18.01 7.71
C VAL A 165 -11.43 18.60 6.98
N ALA A 166 -11.26 19.94 7.04
CA ALA A 166 -10.14 20.62 6.42
C ALA A 166 -8.79 20.09 6.92
N LEU A 167 -8.67 19.91 8.25
CA LEU A 167 -7.47 19.37 8.89
C LEU A 167 -7.16 17.94 8.38
N PHE A 168 -8.12 17.01 8.46
CA PHE A 168 -7.90 15.62 8.05
C PHE A 168 -7.62 15.50 6.56
N PHE A 169 -8.31 16.28 5.70
CA PHE A 169 -8.04 16.27 4.26
C PHE A 169 -6.68 16.88 3.92
N SER A 170 -6.24 17.89 4.66
CA SER A 170 -4.88 18.42 4.52
C SER A 170 -3.83 17.41 4.98
N MET A 171 -4.06 16.69 6.10
CA MET A 171 -3.17 15.61 6.54
C MET A 171 -3.10 14.48 5.52
N LEU A 172 -4.20 14.14 4.81
CA LEU A 172 -4.18 13.20 3.69
C LEU A 172 -3.25 13.67 2.58
N PHE A 173 -3.34 14.93 2.16
CA PHE A 173 -2.46 15.51 1.16
C PHE A 173 -0.99 15.42 1.57
N TYR A 174 -0.67 15.77 2.82
CA TYR A 174 0.68 15.66 3.39
C TYR A 174 1.16 14.21 3.60
N THR A 175 0.25 13.23 3.51
CA THR A 175 0.59 11.80 3.62
C THR A 175 0.86 11.17 2.26
N SER A 176 0.09 11.51 1.22
CA SER A 176 0.29 11.01 -0.13
C SER A 176 -0.46 11.85 -1.16
N TYR A 177 0.19 12.17 -2.26
CA TYR A 177 -0.45 12.89 -3.38
C TYR A 177 -1.52 12.06 -4.10
N SER A 178 -1.49 10.73 -3.97
CA SER A 178 -2.57 9.86 -4.49
C SER A 178 -3.92 10.11 -3.81
N SER A 179 -3.94 10.83 -2.68
CA SER A 179 -5.17 11.23 -1.99
C SER A 179 -5.88 12.43 -2.63
N ILE A 180 -5.22 13.21 -3.52
CA ILE A 180 -5.79 14.41 -4.13
C ILE A 180 -7.12 14.12 -4.84
N PRO A 181 -7.24 13.11 -5.71
CA PRO A 181 -8.52 12.77 -6.34
C PRO A 181 -9.60 12.40 -5.32
N PHE A 182 -9.23 11.70 -4.23
CA PHE A 182 -10.17 11.37 -3.17
C PHE A 182 -10.65 12.63 -2.42
N ILE A 183 -9.74 13.55 -2.05
CA ILE A 183 -10.08 14.81 -1.38
C ILE A 183 -11.04 15.63 -2.23
N ALA A 184 -10.74 15.78 -3.54
CA ALA A 184 -11.56 16.57 -4.45
C ALA A 184 -12.92 15.92 -4.73
N LEU A 185 -12.93 14.65 -5.10
CA LEU A 185 -14.11 13.99 -5.63
C LEU A 185 -15.03 13.44 -4.54
N SER A 186 -14.53 13.16 -3.33
CA SER A 186 -15.38 12.81 -2.17
C SER A 186 -16.28 13.98 -1.75
N GLN A 187 -15.97 15.21 -2.14
CA GLN A 187 -16.82 16.38 -1.85
C GLN A 187 -18.19 16.33 -2.56
N ILE A 188 -18.43 15.39 -3.47
CA ILE A 188 -19.77 15.08 -3.98
C ILE A 188 -20.73 14.71 -2.85
N LEU A 189 -20.24 14.27 -1.70
CA LEU A 189 -21.01 14.07 -0.46
C LEU A 189 -21.70 15.34 0.04
N TRP A 190 -21.29 16.53 -0.43
CA TRP A 190 -22.01 17.77 -0.16
C TRP A 190 -23.51 17.71 -0.56
N PHE A 191 -23.80 16.90 -1.53
CA PHE A 191 -25.18 16.65 -2.00
C PHE A 191 -25.88 15.52 -1.25
N TYR A 192 -25.19 14.81 -0.34
CA TYR A 192 -25.77 13.77 0.50
C TYR A 192 -26.68 14.39 1.56
N LYS A 193 -27.83 13.76 1.78
CA LYS A 193 -28.79 14.18 2.82
C LYS A 193 -28.82 13.14 3.92
N PRO A 194 -28.23 13.38 5.09
CA PRO A 194 -28.17 12.42 6.19
C PRO A 194 -29.51 12.19 6.92
N GLY A 195 -30.55 12.97 6.61
CA GLY A 195 -31.88 12.83 7.21
C GLY A 195 -32.85 13.89 6.70
N GLU A 196 -34.11 13.81 7.10
CA GLU A 196 -35.18 14.75 6.68
C GLU A 196 -35.02 16.14 7.35
N VAL A 197 -34.39 16.19 8.52
CA VAL A 197 -34.31 17.40 9.38
C VAL A 197 -32.98 18.16 9.21
N ALA A 198 -32.01 17.60 8.49
CA ALA A 198 -30.70 18.22 8.33
C ALA A 198 -30.80 19.57 7.59
N LYS A 199 -30.30 20.65 8.21
CA LYS A 199 -30.11 21.94 7.53
C LYS A 199 -29.15 21.73 6.35
N LYS A 200 -29.53 22.22 5.17
CA LYS A 200 -28.61 22.17 4.02
C LYS A 200 -27.38 23.03 4.35
N PRO A 201 -26.18 22.49 4.22
CA PRO A 201 -24.97 23.29 4.33
C PRO A 201 -25.01 24.38 3.23
N THR A 202 -24.54 25.58 3.60
CA THR A 202 -24.55 26.72 2.68
C THR A 202 -23.40 26.63 1.69
N PHE A 203 -23.54 27.23 0.53
CA PHE A 203 -22.42 27.32 -0.43
C PHE A 203 -21.20 28.02 0.17
N SER A 204 -21.41 28.99 1.07
CA SER A 204 -20.33 29.63 1.82
C SER A 204 -19.51 28.62 2.63
N SER A 205 -20.16 27.64 3.29
CA SER A 205 -19.44 26.59 4.03
C SER A 205 -18.59 25.70 3.09
N PHE A 206 -19.04 25.47 1.86
CA PHE A 206 -18.25 24.77 0.83
C PHE A 206 -16.99 25.57 0.45
N LEU A 207 -17.15 26.87 0.21
CA LEU A 207 -16.02 27.76 -0.10
C LEU A 207 -15.04 27.85 1.07
N ILE A 208 -15.53 27.97 2.31
CA ILE A 208 -14.71 27.99 3.51
C ILE A 208 -13.93 26.68 3.65
N LEU A 209 -14.56 25.52 3.44
CA LEU A 209 -13.87 24.22 3.49
C LEU A 209 -12.70 24.17 2.52
N ASN A 210 -12.94 24.51 1.26
CA ASN A 210 -11.91 24.47 0.23
C ASN A 210 -10.82 25.51 0.45
N GLY A 211 -11.20 26.69 0.92
CA GLY A 211 -10.26 27.74 1.32
C GLY A 211 -9.35 27.30 2.47
N LEU A 212 -9.89 26.63 3.49
CA LEU A 212 -9.10 26.09 4.60
C LEU A 212 -8.18 24.96 4.15
N ILE A 213 -8.65 24.02 3.31
CA ILE A 213 -7.81 22.96 2.75
C ILE A 213 -6.65 23.57 1.96
N LEU A 214 -6.96 24.53 1.09
CA LEU A 214 -5.93 25.22 0.31
C LEU A 214 -4.94 25.96 1.23
N LEU A 215 -5.43 26.71 2.21
CA LEU A 215 -4.59 27.42 3.17
C LEU A 215 -3.62 26.48 3.90
N PHE A 216 -4.11 25.35 4.38
CA PHE A 216 -3.27 24.38 5.10
C PHE A 216 -2.29 23.66 4.17
N CYS A 217 -2.66 23.39 2.91
CA CYS A 217 -1.79 22.72 1.94
C CYS A 217 -0.83 23.67 1.22
N LEU A 218 -1.13 24.98 1.18
CA LEU A 218 -0.41 25.99 0.41
C LEU A 218 1.11 26.04 0.69
N PRO A 219 1.60 25.96 1.94
CA PRO A 219 3.03 26.01 2.20
C PRO A 219 3.78 24.88 1.47
N TRP A 220 3.22 23.67 1.47
CA TRP A 220 3.84 22.52 0.81
C TRP A 220 3.65 22.57 -0.72
N ILE A 221 2.49 23.01 -1.19
CA ILE A 221 2.25 23.21 -2.63
C ILE A 221 3.28 24.20 -3.21
N LEU A 222 3.50 25.32 -2.54
CA LEU A 222 4.51 26.30 -2.96
C LEU A 222 5.93 25.71 -2.92
N PHE A 223 6.26 24.96 -1.85
CA PHE A 223 7.54 24.29 -1.75
C PHE A 223 7.78 23.34 -2.94
N VAL A 224 6.80 22.50 -3.25
CA VAL A 224 6.89 21.56 -4.40
C VAL A 224 6.97 22.34 -5.72
N ALA A 225 6.13 23.36 -5.93
CA ALA A 225 6.13 24.15 -7.16
C ALA A 225 7.46 24.86 -7.43
N ILE A 226 8.14 25.31 -6.37
CA ILE A 226 9.42 26.01 -6.48
C ILE A 226 10.59 25.03 -6.69
N ASN A 227 10.59 23.90 -5.99
CA ASN A 227 11.76 23.02 -5.90
C ASN A 227 11.69 21.80 -6.83
N TYR A 228 10.50 21.35 -7.25
CA TYR A 228 10.39 20.17 -8.12
C TYR A 228 10.89 20.46 -9.53
N ARG A 229 11.84 19.66 -10.01
CA ARG A 229 12.50 19.82 -11.32
C ARG A 229 12.41 18.52 -12.12
N GLY A 230 11.26 18.27 -12.72
CA GLY A 230 11.14 17.25 -13.74
C GLY A 230 10.95 15.81 -13.26
N GLN A 231 10.95 14.91 -14.21
CA GLN A 231 10.55 13.53 -14.07
C GLN A 231 11.61 12.70 -13.37
N THR A 232 11.36 12.24 -12.17
CA THR A 232 12.01 11.03 -11.71
C THR A 232 11.11 9.88 -12.13
N ILE A 233 11.30 9.45 -13.32
CA ILE A 233 10.91 8.11 -13.66
C ILE A 233 11.92 7.22 -12.97
N MET A 234 11.66 6.79 -11.73
CA MET A 234 12.23 5.53 -11.30
C MET A 234 11.73 4.53 -12.32
N ASP A 235 12.66 3.99 -13.08
CA ASP A 235 12.40 2.93 -14.04
C ASP A 235 11.57 1.85 -13.30
N PRO A 236 10.26 1.75 -13.54
CA PRO A 236 9.49 0.76 -12.82
C PRO A 236 10.10 -0.58 -13.22
N LEU A 237 10.35 -1.44 -12.25
CA LEU A 237 10.74 -2.83 -12.42
C LEU A 237 9.97 -3.45 -13.58
N HIS A 238 10.39 -3.32 -14.82
CA HIS A 238 9.77 -3.85 -16.06
C HIS A 238 8.28 -4.19 -15.99
N LEU A 239 7.54 -3.48 -15.12
CA LEU A 239 6.12 -3.69 -14.91
C LEU A 239 5.40 -3.08 -16.09
N GLU A 240 4.89 -3.94 -16.95
CA GLU A 240 4.00 -3.52 -18.02
C GLU A 240 2.88 -2.66 -17.44
N SER A 241 2.70 -1.46 -17.96
CA SER A 241 1.60 -0.58 -17.57
C SER A 241 0.30 -1.36 -17.68
N PRO A 242 -0.53 -1.44 -16.64
CA PRO A 242 -1.80 -2.14 -16.74
C PRO A 242 -2.60 -1.52 -17.87
N GLY A 243 -2.87 -2.32 -18.89
CA GLY A 243 -3.39 -1.81 -20.15
C GLY A 243 -4.77 -1.19 -20.05
N SER A 244 -5.69 -1.74 -19.26
CA SER A 244 -7.09 -1.33 -19.26
C SER A 244 -7.61 -0.98 -17.87
N PHE A 245 -8.53 -0.03 -17.82
CA PHE A 245 -9.27 0.32 -16.60
C PHE A 245 -9.97 -0.89 -15.96
N GLY A 246 -10.53 -1.78 -16.79
CA GLY A 246 -11.19 -2.99 -16.31
C GLY A 246 -10.24 -3.93 -15.57
N TYR A 247 -9.00 -4.07 -16.02
CA TYR A 247 -7.99 -4.87 -15.34
C TYR A 247 -7.63 -4.28 -13.97
N ILE A 248 -7.44 -2.95 -13.89
CA ILE A 248 -7.16 -2.25 -12.62
C ILE A 248 -8.34 -2.42 -11.66
N LEU A 249 -9.56 -2.17 -12.13
CA LEU A 249 -10.75 -2.30 -11.29
C LEU A 249 -10.93 -3.73 -10.77
N TYR A 250 -10.68 -4.74 -11.61
CA TYR A 250 -10.69 -6.14 -11.17
C TYR A 250 -9.64 -6.40 -10.10
N GLY A 251 -8.41 -5.90 -10.27
CA GLY A 251 -7.34 -6.02 -9.28
C GLY A 251 -7.71 -5.37 -7.94
N VAL A 252 -8.27 -4.16 -7.96
CA VAL A 252 -8.76 -3.46 -6.77
C VAL A 252 -9.84 -4.28 -6.05
N LEU A 253 -10.84 -4.75 -6.78
CA LEU A 253 -11.92 -5.55 -6.21
C LEU A 253 -11.44 -6.91 -5.70
N HIS A 254 -10.48 -7.53 -6.39
CA HIS A 254 -9.87 -8.76 -5.97
C HIS A 254 -9.11 -8.62 -4.64
N ASP A 255 -8.36 -7.52 -4.46
CA ASP A 255 -7.67 -7.24 -3.20
C ASP A 255 -8.64 -6.97 -2.04
N TRP A 256 -9.79 -6.33 -2.34
CA TRP A 256 -10.77 -6.00 -1.30
C TRP A 256 -11.69 -7.17 -0.94
N VAL A 257 -12.00 -8.07 -1.89
CA VAL A 257 -13.02 -9.12 -1.70
C VAL A 257 -12.48 -10.54 -1.90
N LEU A 258 -11.29 -10.70 -2.51
CA LEU A 258 -10.50 -11.91 -2.79
C LEU A 258 -11.07 -12.85 -3.87
N HIS A 259 -12.31 -13.30 -3.76
CA HIS A 259 -12.85 -14.35 -4.63
C HIS A 259 -13.80 -13.83 -5.69
N THR A 260 -13.64 -14.27 -6.93
CA THR A 260 -14.47 -13.84 -8.08
C THR A 260 -15.99 -13.93 -7.83
N PRO A 261 -16.56 -15.00 -7.24
CA PRO A 261 -17.99 -15.03 -6.94
C PRO A 261 -18.44 -13.93 -5.99
N LEU A 262 -17.64 -13.61 -4.95
CA LEU A 262 -17.94 -12.52 -4.02
C LEU A 262 -17.77 -11.14 -4.67
N ILE A 263 -16.80 -11.01 -5.60
CA ILE A 263 -16.63 -9.78 -6.40
C ILE A 263 -17.89 -9.55 -7.25
N ILE A 264 -18.34 -10.56 -7.99
CA ILE A 264 -19.55 -10.47 -8.81
C ILE A 264 -20.76 -10.11 -7.95
N ALA A 265 -20.96 -10.79 -6.82
CA ALA A 265 -22.05 -10.50 -5.89
C ALA A 265 -21.96 -9.06 -5.36
N SER A 266 -20.76 -8.58 -5.00
CA SER A 266 -20.54 -7.21 -4.52
C SER A 266 -20.87 -6.17 -5.59
N VAL A 267 -20.40 -6.38 -6.83
CA VAL A 267 -20.67 -5.46 -7.94
C VAL A 267 -22.18 -5.42 -8.26
N LEU A 268 -22.84 -6.58 -8.32
CA LEU A 268 -24.28 -6.63 -8.54
C LEU A 268 -25.07 -5.92 -7.42
N LEU A 269 -24.69 -6.12 -6.17
CA LEU A 269 -25.32 -5.43 -5.03
C LEU A 269 -25.14 -3.92 -5.12
N LEU A 270 -23.96 -3.43 -5.48
CA LEU A 270 -23.70 -2.00 -5.65
C LEU A 270 -24.51 -1.41 -6.82
N ILE A 271 -24.58 -2.11 -7.96
CA ILE A 271 -25.39 -1.69 -9.12
C ILE A 271 -26.89 -1.63 -8.75
N LEU A 272 -27.36 -2.61 -8.00
CA LEU A 272 -28.75 -2.68 -7.57
C LEU A 272 -29.09 -1.70 -6.44
N PHE A 273 -28.09 -1.17 -5.72
CA PHE A 273 -28.32 -0.34 -4.53
C PHE A 273 -29.24 0.86 -4.78
N PRO A 274 -29.10 1.68 -5.86
CA PRO A 274 -30.03 2.78 -6.13
C PRO A 274 -31.46 2.32 -6.40
N ILE A 275 -31.65 1.10 -6.92
CA ILE A 275 -32.97 0.52 -7.20
C ILE A 275 -33.61 -0.01 -5.91
N LEU A 276 -32.81 -0.56 -5.02
CA LEU A 276 -33.24 -1.14 -3.74
C LEU A 276 -33.46 -0.08 -2.66
N SER A 277 -32.69 1.01 -2.73
CA SER A 277 -32.69 2.05 -1.70
C SER A 277 -33.95 2.90 -1.74
N LYS A 278 -34.54 3.16 -0.57
CA LYS A 278 -35.60 4.17 -0.40
C LYS A 278 -35.12 5.58 -0.82
N PHE A 279 -33.84 5.87 -0.64
CA PHE A 279 -33.21 7.16 -0.96
C PHE A 279 -32.25 7.03 -2.15
N ARG A 280 -32.80 6.89 -3.36
CA ARG A 280 -32.01 6.69 -4.61
C ARG A 280 -30.89 7.70 -4.78
N ARG A 281 -31.17 9.00 -4.55
CA ARG A 281 -30.18 10.06 -4.66
C ARG A 281 -28.95 9.82 -3.78
N ASN A 282 -29.15 9.48 -2.51
CA ASN A 282 -28.08 9.19 -1.57
C ASN A 282 -27.26 7.97 -2.00
N ALA A 283 -27.93 6.94 -2.53
CA ALA A 283 -27.28 5.75 -3.06
C ALA A 283 -26.36 6.10 -4.25
N PHE A 284 -26.81 6.91 -5.20
CA PHE A 284 -25.97 7.39 -6.31
C PHE A 284 -24.79 8.22 -5.81
N ILE A 285 -24.98 9.11 -4.83
CA ILE A 285 -23.90 9.94 -4.28
C ILE A 285 -22.85 9.04 -3.61
N LEU A 286 -23.23 8.04 -2.84
CA LEU A 286 -22.29 7.10 -2.22
C LEU A 286 -21.51 6.31 -3.27
N LEU A 287 -22.16 5.80 -4.31
CA LEU A 287 -21.49 5.12 -5.42
C LEU A 287 -20.52 6.05 -6.16
N ALA A 288 -20.94 7.29 -6.43
CA ALA A 288 -20.06 8.28 -7.06
C ALA A 288 -18.83 8.59 -6.19
N THR A 289 -19.00 8.66 -4.86
CA THR A 289 -17.88 8.89 -3.93
C THR A 289 -16.88 7.71 -3.91
N ILE A 290 -17.30 6.51 -4.28
CA ILE A 290 -16.41 5.34 -4.42
C ILE A 290 -15.74 5.35 -5.80
N VAL A 291 -16.55 5.49 -6.87
CA VAL A 291 -16.11 5.27 -8.24
C VAL A 291 -15.29 6.45 -8.78
N PHE A 292 -15.70 7.69 -8.50
CA PHE A 292 -15.05 8.88 -9.06
C PHE A 292 -13.58 9.01 -8.66
N PRO A 293 -13.17 8.79 -7.39
CA PRO A 293 -11.74 8.79 -7.04
C PRO A 293 -10.94 7.72 -7.79
N ILE A 294 -11.51 6.53 -8.01
CA ILE A 294 -10.85 5.45 -8.76
C ILE A 294 -10.64 5.87 -10.22
N VAL A 295 -11.70 6.38 -10.86
CA VAL A 295 -11.64 6.90 -12.23
C VAL A 295 -10.70 8.11 -12.31
N GLY A 296 -10.76 9.02 -11.33
CA GLY A 296 -9.93 10.21 -11.27
C GLY A 296 -8.43 9.89 -11.20
N VAL A 297 -8.02 8.94 -10.37
CA VAL A 297 -6.62 8.49 -10.31
C VAL A 297 -6.20 7.84 -11.63
N TYR A 298 -7.07 7.00 -12.23
CA TYR A 298 -6.77 6.37 -13.51
C TYR A 298 -6.56 7.39 -14.63
N ILE A 299 -7.48 8.36 -14.75
CA ILE A 299 -7.39 9.43 -15.75
C ILE A 299 -6.14 10.28 -15.52
N PHE A 300 -5.89 10.67 -14.27
CA PHE A 300 -4.71 11.45 -13.91
C PHE A 300 -3.42 10.74 -14.32
N CYS A 301 -3.27 9.45 -14.01
CA CYS A 301 -2.09 8.68 -14.41
C CYS A 301 -1.94 8.57 -15.93
N LYS A 302 -3.05 8.42 -16.67
CA LYS A 302 -3.02 8.36 -18.14
C LYS A 302 -2.67 9.69 -18.79
N LEU A 303 -3.18 10.81 -18.28
CA LEU A 303 -2.92 12.14 -18.83
C LEU A 303 -1.53 12.68 -18.49
N SER A 304 -0.95 12.23 -17.38
CA SER A 304 0.35 12.71 -16.91
C SER A 304 1.52 11.87 -17.42
N ASP A 305 1.28 10.89 -18.31
CA ASP A 305 2.27 9.91 -18.77
C ASP A 305 3.09 9.27 -17.62
N PHE A 306 2.50 9.27 -16.42
CA PHE A 306 3.08 8.50 -15.34
C PHE A 306 2.98 7.03 -15.71
N SER A 307 4.11 6.45 -16.09
CA SER A 307 4.26 5.01 -16.30
C SER A 307 4.13 4.22 -14.99
N HIS A 308 3.64 4.88 -13.92
CA HIS A 308 3.48 4.27 -12.64
C HIS A 308 2.34 3.28 -12.67
N PHE A 309 2.67 2.13 -12.20
CA PHE A 309 1.78 1.05 -11.95
C PHE A 309 0.72 1.45 -10.92
N VAL A 310 -0.53 1.62 -11.37
CA VAL A 310 -1.66 1.99 -10.52
C VAL A 310 -2.12 0.77 -9.75
N THR A 311 -1.91 0.74 -8.44
CA THR A 311 -2.25 -0.39 -7.56
C THR A 311 -3.45 -0.09 -6.68
N SER A 312 -4.07 -1.14 -6.12
CA SER A 312 -5.19 -1.03 -5.18
C SER A 312 -4.91 -0.15 -3.96
N ARG A 313 -3.65 -0.04 -3.55
CA ARG A 313 -3.22 0.82 -2.42
C ARG A 313 -3.41 2.32 -2.67
N TYR A 314 -3.47 2.77 -3.92
CA TYR A 314 -3.82 4.16 -4.24
C TYR A 314 -5.30 4.49 -4.04
N PHE A 315 -6.14 3.47 -3.94
CA PHE A 315 -7.60 3.62 -3.78
C PHE A 315 -8.08 3.27 -2.36
N ILE A 316 -7.16 3.09 -1.41
CA ILE A 316 -7.49 2.60 -0.06
C ILE A 316 -8.52 3.45 0.66
N ASN A 317 -8.56 4.76 0.38
CA ASN A 317 -9.54 5.67 0.96
C ASN A 317 -10.98 5.36 0.51
N SER A 318 -11.19 4.83 -0.70
CA SER A 318 -12.50 4.44 -1.20
C SER A 318 -12.98 3.10 -0.62
N MET A 319 -12.08 2.27 -0.09
CA MET A 319 -12.38 0.93 0.42
C MET A 319 -13.37 0.96 1.58
N SER A 320 -13.26 1.92 2.48
CA SER A 320 -14.19 2.05 3.62
C SER A 320 -15.62 2.29 3.18
N LEU A 321 -15.82 3.22 2.24
CA LEU A 321 -17.15 3.50 1.68
C LEU A 321 -17.67 2.34 0.83
N PHE A 322 -16.80 1.60 0.16
CA PHE A 322 -17.17 0.39 -0.56
C PHE A 322 -17.87 -0.61 0.37
N PHE A 323 -17.25 -0.98 1.51
CA PHE A 323 -17.85 -1.91 2.46
C PHE A 323 -19.12 -1.36 3.11
N ILE A 324 -19.11 -0.08 3.52
CA ILE A 324 -20.30 0.56 4.09
C ILE A 324 -21.46 0.50 3.09
N THR A 325 -21.23 0.88 1.84
CA THR A 325 -22.26 0.91 0.79
C THR A 325 -22.73 -0.50 0.44
N LEU A 326 -21.81 -1.48 0.40
CA LEU A 326 -22.15 -2.88 0.21
C LEU A 326 -23.11 -3.41 1.27
N PHE A 327 -22.84 -3.12 2.56
CA PHE A 327 -23.73 -3.52 3.64
C PHE A 327 -25.04 -2.72 3.68
N LEU A 328 -25.04 -1.46 3.24
CA LEU A 328 -26.27 -0.70 3.03
C LEU A 328 -27.13 -1.32 1.92
N SER A 329 -26.52 -1.78 0.83
CA SER A 329 -27.21 -2.48 -0.25
C SER A 329 -27.83 -3.80 0.23
N LEU A 330 -27.07 -4.62 0.96
CA LEU A 330 -27.57 -5.84 1.58
C LEU A 330 -28.73 -5.56 2.55
N ASN A 331 -28.62 -4.49 3.34
CA ASN A 331 -29.69 -4.08 4.24
C ASN A 331 -30.96 -3.68 3.47
N ALA A 332 -30.82 -2.93 2.38
CA ALA A 332 -31.94 -2.53 1.52
C ALA A 332 -32.61 -3.75 0.87
N LEU A 333 -31.79 -4.73 0.44
CA LEU A 333 -32.28 -5.99 -0.12
C LEU A 333 -33.07 -6.80 0.92
N GLU A 334 -32.55 -6.96 2.15
CA GLU A 334 -33.21 -7.65 3.25
C GLU A 334 -34.56 -6.99 3.65
N VAL A 335 -34.63 -5.65 3.58
CA VAL A 335 -35.86 -4.90 3.86
C VAL A 335 -36.90 -5.11 2.75
N LYS A 336 -36.45 -5.10 1.48
CA LYS A 336 -37.36 -5.25 0.34
C LYS A 336 -37.94 -6.67 0.22
N PHE A 337 -37.18 -7.69 0.60
CA PHE A 337 -37.57 -9.10 0.52
C PHE A 337 -37.77 -9.68 1.94
N GLN A 338 -38.72 -9.15 2.71
CA GLN A 338 -38.99 -9.54 4.12
C GLN A 338 -39.27 -11.03 4.30
N THR A 339 -39.90 -11.69 3.33
CA THR A 339 -40.19 -13.13 3.35
C THR A 339 -38.91 -13.96 3.38
N PHE A 340 -37.87 -13.57 2.63
CA PHE A 340 -36.57 -14.21 2.63
C PHE A 340 -35.78 -13.95 3.93
N ARG A 341 -35.98 -12.80 4.57
CA ARG A 341 -35.29 -12.43 5.82
C ARG A 341 -35.52 -13.44 6.95
N ARG A 342 -36.66 -14.13 6.93
CA ARG A 342 -37.01 -15.16 7.93
C ARG A 342 -36.11 -16.39 7.81
N PHE A 343 -35.63 -16.73 6.61
CA PHE A 343 -34.81 -17.90 6.32
C PHE A 343 -33.34 -17.61 6.14
N PHE A 344 -32.99 -16.44 5.60
CA PHE A 344 -31.60 -16.07 5.29
C PHE A 344 -31.28 -14.64 5.73
N ARG A 345 -30.42 -14.50 6.73
CA ARG A 345 -29.78 -13.21 7.05
C ARG A 345 -28.61 -12.99 6.09
N MET A 346 -28.88 -12.44 4.91
CA MET A 346 -27.92 -12.33 3.80
C MET A 346 -26.67 -11.54 4.18
N LYS A 347 -26.80 -10.50 5.00
CA LYS A 347 -25.65 -9.78 5.55
C LYS A 347 -24.74 -10.69 6.36
N PHE A 348 -25.33 -11.54 7.21
CA PHE A 348 -24.57 -12.45 8.07
C PHE A 348 -23.86 -13.52 7.24
N LEU A 349 -24.53 -14.10 6.25
CA LEU A 349 -23.93 -15.05 5.32
C LEU A 349 -22.77 -14.39 4.55
N PHE A 350 -22.98 -13.19 4.03
CA PHE A 350 -21.93 -12.49 3.27
C PHE A 350 -20.69 -12.21 4.13
N ILE A 351 -20.88 -11.77 5.38
CA ILE A 351 -19.76 -11.53 6.32
C ILE A 351 -19.02 -12.83 6.61
N ILE A 352 -19.73 -13.93 6.87
CA ILE A 352 -19.10 -15.25 7.12
C ILE A 352 -18.26 -15.67 5.92
N LEU A 353 -18.79 -15.58 4.71
CA LEU A 353 -18.07 -15.93 3.50
C LEU A 353 -16.84 -15.04 3.29
N LEU A 354 -16.96 -13.73 3.53
CA LEU A 354 -15.86 -12.80 3.44
C LEU A 354 -14.76 -13.09 4.48
N ILE A 355 -15.12 -13.33 5.73
CA ILE A 355 -14.18 -13.69 6.79
C ILE A 355 -13.53 -15.04 6.50
N ALA A 356 -14.30 -16.06 6.14
CA ALA A 356 -13.77 -17.38 5.81
C ALA A 356 -12.76 -17.32 4.66
N SER A 357 -13.08 -16.56 3.60
CA SER A 357 -12.17 -16.32 2.46
C SER A 357 -10.84 -15.70 2.91
N ASN A 358 -10.90 -14.72 3.79
CA ASN A 358 -9.70 -14.06 4.30
C ASN A 358 -8.90 -14.99 5.24
N LEU A 359 -9.56 -15.76 6.10
CA LEU A 359 -8.90 -16.70 7.01
C LEU A 359 -8.18 -17.85 6.29
N VAL A 360 -8.62 -18.24 5.08
CA VAL A 360 -7.92 -19.20 4.24
C VAL A 360 -6.60 -18.62 3.70
N ILE A 361 -6.60 -17.36 3.29
CA ILE A 361 -5.42 -16.69 2.71
C ILE A 361 -4.44 -16.20 3.77
N LEU A 362 -4.93 -15.83 4.94
CA LEU A 362 -4.12 -15.20 5.99
C LEU A 362 -2.90 -16.02 6.45
N PRO A 363 -2.97 -17.36 6.64
CA PRO A 363 -1.78 -18.17 6.97
C PRO A 363 -0.72 -18.15 5.86
N ILE A 364 -1.15 -18.10 4.59
CA ILE A 364 -0.23 -18.00 3.45
C ILE A 364 0.48 -16.65 3.51
N TYR A 365 -0.28 -15.56 3.71
CA TYR A 365 0.29 -14.23 3.91
C TYR A 365 1.34 -14.19 5.02
N TYR A 366 1.06 -14.80 6.17
CA TYR A 366 2.00 -14.78 7.30
C TYR A 366 3.29 -15.54 7.03
N ARG A 367 3.26 -16.58 6.19
CA ARG A 367 4.43 -17.40 5.83
C ARG A 367 5.26 -16.84 4.70
N SER A 368 4.64 -16.04 3.81
CA SER A 368 5.30 -15.48 2.63
C SER A 368 6.05 -14.20 2.97
N GLU A 369 7.14 -13.94 2.26
CA GLU A 369 7.90 -12.69 2.31
C GLU A 369 7.46 -11.73 1.19
N LYS A 370 7.68 -10.42 1.39
CA LYS A 370 7.46 -9.41 0.34
C LYS A 370 8.64 -9.32 -0.63
N GLN A 371 9.84 -9.31 -0.07
CA GLN A 371 11.14 -9.43 -0.73
C GLN A 371 12.13 -9.86 0.36
N ASP A 372 12.61 -11.08 0.29
CA ASP A 372 13.51 -11.61 1.34
C ASP A 372 14.97 -11.17 1.13
N PHE A 373 15.22 -9.86 1.17
CA PHE A 373 16.58 -9.33 1.12
C PHE A 373 17.45 -9.76 2.30
N ARG A 374 16.85 -9.97 3.48
CA ARG A 374 17.58 -10.43 4.67
C ARG A 374 18.08 -11.85 4.48
N GLY A 375 17.23 -12.76 4.02
CA GLY A 375 17.62 -14.14 3.73
C GLY A 375 18.69 -14.19 2.64
N LEU A 376 18.52 -13.41 1.56
CA LEU A 376 19.49 -13.28 0.48
C LEU A 376 20.85 -12.78 0.99
N ALA A 377 20.90 -11.70 1.76
CA ALA A 377 22.14 -11.14 2.28
C ALA A 377 22.83 -12.12 3.23
N ASN A 378 22.09 -12.78 4.11
CA ASN A 378 22.62 -13.79 5.01
C ASN A 378 23.24 -14.97 4.25
N TYR A 379 22.57 -15.44 3.20
CA TYR A 379 23.11 -16.50 2.36
C TYR A 379 24.42 -16.08 1.67
N LEU A 380 24.39 -14.93 0.99
CA LEU A 380 25.57 -14.41 0.30
C LEU A 380 26.75 -14.20 1.25
N THR A 381 26.53 -13.60 2.42
CA THR A 381 27.61 -13.33 3.38
C THR A 381 28.24 -14.60 3.94
N GLY A 382 27.51 -15.74 3.94
CA GLY A 382 28.05 -17.04 4.32
C GLY A 382 28.86 -17.77 3.25
N HIS A 383 28.69 -17.39 1.97
CA HIS A 383 29.25 -18.12 0.83
C HIS A 383 30.16 -17.30 -0.09
N ILE A 384 30.20 -15.98 0.09
CA ILE A 384 31.02 -15.06 -0.70
C ILE A 384 32.50 -15.24 -0.38
N ARG A 385 33.34 -15.23 -1.41
CA ARG A 385 34.82 -15.32 -1.30
C ARG A 385 35.44 -13.98 -1.67
N ALA A 386 36.69 -13.80 -1.26
CA ALA A 386 37.46 -12.64 -1.68
C ALA A 386 37.63 -12.61 -3.21
N GLY A 387 37.32 -11.46 -3.80
CA GLY A 387 37.38 -11.27 -5.26
C GLY A 387 36.07 -11.58 -6.00
N ASP A 388 35.06 -12.20 -5.35
CA ASP A 388 33.78 -12.48 -5.98
C ASP A 388 33.14 -11.22 -6.58
N LYS A 389 32.38 -11.40 -7.64
CA LYS A 389 31.55 -10.39 -8.27
C LYS A 389 30.09 -10.70 -8.03
N VAL A 390 29.30 -9.72 -7.65
CA VAL A 390 27.86 -9.84 -7.46
C VAL A 390 27.17 -8.94 -8.49
N ILE A 391 26.46 -9.54 -9.41
CA ILE A 391 25.64 -8.85 -10.39
C ILE A 391 24.19 -8.80 -9.89
N VAL A 392 23.62 -7.61 -9.87
CA VAL A 392 22.26 -7.38 -9.40
C VAL A 392 21.39 -6.83 -10.52
N SER A 393 20.31 -7.51 -10.85
CA SER A 393 19.34 -7.05 -11.85
C SER A 393 17.91 -7.45 -11.43
N PRO A 394 16.97 -6.52 -11.36
CA PRO A 394 17.07 -5.09 -11.67
C PRO A 394 17.90 -4.30 -10.64
N LYS A 395 18.41 -3.14 -11.06
CA LYS A 395 19.29 -2.28 -10.24
C LYS A 395 18.72 -1.90 -8.88
N LEU A 396 17.39 -1.82 -8.78
CA LEU A 396 16.69 -1.47 -7.53
C LEU A 396 16.97 -2.46 -6.40
N TYR A 397 17.28 -3.73 -6.71
CA TYR A 397 17.62 -4.73 -5.70
C TYR A 397 18.94 -4.44 -4.98
N ILE A 398 19.85 -3.65 -5.60
CA ILE A 398 21.11 -3.24 -4.97
C ILE A 398 20.84 -2.59 -3.61
N ARG A 399 19.87 -1.68 -3.54
CA ARG A 399 19.56 -0.95 -2.31
C ARG A 399 19.13 -1.87 -1.18
N GLY A 400 18.24 -2.84 -1.48
CA GLY A 400 17.83 -3.85 -0.51
C GLY A 400 19.00 -4.71 0.00
N LEU A 401 19.87 -5.12 -0.92
CA LEU A 401 21.04 -5.92 -0.60
C LEU A 401 22.05 -5.13 0.25
N LEU A 402 22.37 -3.89 -0.12
CA LEU A 402 23.31 -3.03 0.61
C LEU A 402 22.81 -2.74 2.02
N TYR A 403 21.51 -2.51 2.21
CA TYR A 403 20.92 -2.31 3.52
C TYR A 403 21.24 -3.48 4.47
N TYR A 404 21.01 -4.71 4.02
CA TYR A 404 21.25 -5.91 4.85
C TYR A 404 22.71 -6.34 4.90
N PHE A 405 23.58 -5.79 4.08
CA PHE A 405 25.04 -5.89 4.25
C PHE A 405 25.56 -4.96 5.37
N GLY A 406 24.70 -4.13 5.98
CA GLY A 406 25.08 -3.19 7.02
C GLY A 406 25.85 -1.98 6.49
N ILE A 407 25.72 -1.67 5.20
CA ILE A 407 26.26 -0.43 4.63
C ILE A 407 25.36 0.71 5.10
N GLY A 408 25.97 1.79 5.58
CA GLY A 408 25.25 2.94 6.11
C GLY A 408 24.21 3.47 5.11
N LEU A 409 23.04 3.85 5.63
CA LEU A 409 21.94 4.33 4.79
C LEU A 409 22.34 5.52 3.92
N SER A 410 23.21 6.40 4.43
CA SER A 410 23.79 7.51 3.68
C SER A 410 24.62 7.04 2.49
N GLU A 411 25.49 6.08 2.69
CA GLU A 411 26.36 5.54 1.63
C GLU A 411 25.53 4.84 0.54
N SER A 412 24.52 4.06 0.95
CA SER A 412 23.59 3.43 0.02
C SER A 412 22.79 4.45 -0.80
N ARG A 413 22.35 5.53 -0.15
CA ARG A 413 21.59 6.63 -0.77
C ARG A 413 22.46 7.41 -1.74
N ASP A 414 23.66 7.82 -1.30
CA ASP A 414 24.60 8.59 -2.11
C ASP A 414 25.07 7.79 -3.33
N TYR A 415 25.30 6.49 -3.16
CA TYR A 415 25.63 5.60 -4.27
C TYR A 415 24.54 5.55 -5.35
N LEU A 416 23.27 5.46 -4.95
CA LEU A 416 22.16 5.39 -5.89
C LEU A 416 21.81 6.75 -6.52
N LEU A 417 22.14 7.85 -5.86
CA LEU A 417 21.93 9.21 -6.34
C LEU A 417 23.11 9.71 -7.19
N SER A 418 24.34 9.28 -6.90
CA SER A 418 25.56 9.67 -7.59
C SER A 418 25.84 8.88 -8.88
N GLN A 419 24.80 8.38 -9.53
CA GLN A 419 24.89 7.56 -10.74
C GLN A 419 25.74 8.21 -11.84
N ARG A 420 26.80 7.55 -12.27
CA ARG A 420 27.58 7.97 -13.42
C ARG A 420 26.96 7.42 -14.70
N ARG A 421 26.49 8.29 -15.57
CA ARG A 421 26.06 7.94 -16.93
C ARG A 421 27.32 7.61 -17.74
N VAL A 422 27.43 6.39 -18.23
CA VAL A 422 28.59 5.95 -19.02
C VAL A 422 28.29 5.98 -20.51
N SER A 423 27.04 5.78 -20.91
CA SER A 423 26.54 5.96 -22.27
C SER A 423 25.07 6.42 -22.25
N ASP A 424 24.52 6.80 -23.41
CA ASP A 424 23.12 7.24 -23.51
C ASP A 424 22.11 6.15 -23.12
N ASP A 425 22.50 4.86 -23.22
CA ASP A 425 21.64 3.71 -22.94
C ASP A 425 22.07 2.89 -21.71
N GLU A 426 23.24 3.09 -21.13
CA GLU A 426 23.74 2.30 -20.00
C GLU A 426 24.24 3.16 -18.85
N THR A 427 23.65 2.93 -17.68
CA THR A 427 24.16 3.46 -16.42
C THR A 427 24.88 2.35 -15.67
N GLU A 428 26.16 2.47 -15.53
CA GLU A 428 26.99 1.50 -14.80
C GLU A 428 27.06 1.84 -13.32
N TYR A 429 26.88 0.82 -12.50
CA TYR A 429 27.07 0.90 -11.06
C TYR A 429 28.03 -0.19 -10.63
N SER A 430 29.06 0.19 -9.91
CA SER A 430 29.97 -0.75 -9.29
C SER A 430 30.44 -0.20 -7.95
N ILE A 431 30.23 -0.96 -6.89
CA ILE A 431 30.70 -0.63 -5.56
C ILE A 431 31.50 -1.80 -5.00
N SER A 432 32.70 -1.52 -4.52
CA SER A 432 33.53 -2.50 -3.81
C SER A 432 33.18 -2.46 -2.33
N LEU A 433 32.83 -3.61 -1.79
CA LEU A 433 32.43 -3.81 -0.42
C LEU A 433 33.44 -4.65 0.33
N PHE A 434 33.56 -4.39 1.63
CA PHE A 434 34.37 -5.20 2.54
C PHE A 434 33.47 -5.72 3.65
N TYR A 435 33.29 -7.04 3.70
CA TYR A 435 32.45 -7.68 4.70
C TYR A 435 33.10 -8.95 5.24
N LYS A 436 33.20 -9.07 6.55
CA LYS A 436 33.83 -10.21 7.26
C LYS A 436 35.20 -10.62 6.68
N GLY A 437 36.04 -9.64 6.34
CA GLY A 437 37.36 -9.89 5.79
C GLY A 437 37.42 -10.13 4.28
N ASN A 438 36.29 -10.28 3.62
CA ASN A 438 36.24 -10.51 2.18
C ASN A 438 35.92 -9.20 1.43
N LYS A 439 36.76 -8.86 0.45
CA LYS A 439 36.48 -7.78 -0.51
C LYS A 439 35.77 -8.38 -1.72
N PHE A 440 34.61 -7.86 -2.05
CA PHE A 440 33.84 -8.24 -3.25
C PHE A 440 33.26 -7.01 -3.92
N THR A 441 32.76 -7.17 -5.14
CA THR A 441 32.22 -6.06 -5.93
C THR A 441 30.76 -6.33 -6.26
N VAL A 442 29.88 -5.37 -5.98
CA VAL A 442 28.47 -5.38 -6.41
C VAL A 442 28.33 -4.45 -7.61
N SER A 443 27.74 -4.94 -8.69
CA SER A 443 27.59 -4.19 -9.94
C SER A 443 26.21 -4.42 -10.57
N HIS A 444 25.82 -3.49 -11.43
CA HIS A 444 24.64 -3.63 -12.26
C HIS A 444 24.98 -3.19 -13.69
N SER A 445 25.02 -4.11 -14.63
CA SER A 445 25.00 -3.88 -16.07
C SER A 445 25.17 -5.20 -16.81
N LYS A 446 24.57 -5.34 -17.98
CA LYS A 446 24.77 -6.51 -18.86
C LYS A 446 26.23 -6.58 -19.36
N THR A 447 26.87 -5.44 -19.56
CA THR A 447 28.26 -5.36 -19.99
C THR A 447 29.22 -6.00 -18.98
N TYR A 448 28.95 -5.85 -17.67
CA TYR A 448 29.78 -6.46 -16.62
C TYR A 448 29.64 -7.98 -16.56
N TRP A 449 28.51 -8.55 -16.93
CA TRP A 449 28.32 -10.01 -16.89
C TRP A 449 29.35 -10.71 -17.78
N ASN A 450 29.37 -10.30 -19.06
CA ASN A 450 30.28 -10.87 -20.05
C ASN A 450 31.76 -10.64 -19.67
N ARG A 451 32.06 -9.44 -19.19
CA ARG A 451 33.42 -9.08 -18.79
C ARG A 451 33.93 -9.92 -17.63
N TYR A 452 33.16 -10.01 -16.54
CA TYR A 452 33.59 -10.75 -15.35
C TYR A 452 33.71 -12.25 -15.61
N ILE A 453 32.82 -12.82 -16.43
CA ILE A 453 32.90 -14.22 -16.85
C ILE A 453 34.14 -14.44 -17.74
N ALA A 454 34.38 -13.55 -18.71
CA ALA A 454 35.53 -13.64 -19.59
C ALA A 454 36.89 -13.48 -18.85
N GLU A 455 36.91 -12.68 -17.78
CA GLU A 455 38.05 -12.52 -16.89
C GLU A 455 38.28 -13.72 -15.96
N GLY A 456 37.38 -14.74 -15.98
CA GLY A 456 37.48 -15.91 -15.12
C GLY A 456 37.10 -15.65 -13.67
N ASN A 457 36.37 -14.56 -13.37
CA ASN A 457 35.93 -14.28 -12.00
C ASN A 457 34.79 -15.23 -11.61
N ARG A 458 34.66 -15.55 -10.33
CA ARG A 458 33.49 -16.19 -9.76
C ARG A 458 32.38 -15.15 -9.62
N VAL A 459 31.18 -15.40 -10.21
CA VAL A 459 30.11 -14.41 -10.36
C VAL A 459 28.80 -14.91 -9.77
N TRP A 460 28.26 -14.14 -8.83
CA TRP A 460 26.94 -14.32 -8.26
C TRP A 460 25.93 -13.43 -9.00
N PHE A 461 24.77 -13.97 -9.35
CA PHE A 461 23.69 -13.24 -9.98
C PHE A 461 22.48 -13.19 -9.04
N VAL A 462 22.14 -11.99 -8.60
CA VAL A 462 20.90 -11.68 -7.88
C VAL A 462 19.92 -11.10 -8.87
N VAL A 463 18.96 -11.88 -9.33
CA VAL A 463 18.15 -11.54 -10.49
C VAL A 463 16.66 -11.90 -10.28
N ASP A 464 15.79 -11.23 -11.04
CA ASP A 464 14.40 -11.64 -11.17
C ASP A 464 14.26 -12.91 -12.02
N LYS A 465 13.06 -13.48 -12.04
CA LYS A 465 12.74 -14.71 -12.77
C LYS A 465 13.00 -14.59 -14.28
N LYS A 466 12.70 -13.44 -14.87
CA LYS A 466 12.88 -13.18 -16.30
C LYS A 466 14.35 -13.15 -16.65
N THR A 467 15.12 -12.37 -15.93
CA THR A 467 16.57 -12.24 -16.10
C THR A 467 17.28 -13.57 -15.82
N ALA A 468 16.87 -14.31 -14.77
CA ALA A 468 17.40 -15.64 -14.47
C ALA A 468 17.25 -16.60 -15.65
N LYS A 469 16.06 -16.65 -16.28
CA LYS A 469 15.81 -17.47 -17.46
C LYS A 469 16.63 -17.04 -18.68
N GLU A 470 16.84 -15.73 -18.86
CA GLU A 470 17.66 -15.21 -19.96
C GLU A 470 19.12 -15.62 -19.81
N ILE A 471 19.74 -15.35 -18.66
CA ILE A 471 21.16 -15.62 -18.42
C ILE A 471 21.45 -17.12 -18.49
N ASN A 472 20.59 -17.93 -17.94
CA ASN A 472 20.76 -19.39 -17.88
C ASN A 472 20.75 -20.08 -19.28
N LYS A 473 20.25 -19.40 -20.33
CA LYS A 473 20.34 -19.89 -21.70
C LYS A 473 21.77 -19.82 -22.26
N PHE A 474 22.53 -18.86 -21.79
CA PHE A 474 23.87 -18.57 -22.35
C PHE A 474 25.00 -19.15 -21.50
N TYR A 475 24.83 -19.19 -20.18
CA TYR A 475 25.88 -19.58 -19.26
C TYR A 475 25.50 -20.82 -18.45
N PRO A 476 26.46 -21.74 -18.17
CA PRO A 476 26.26 -22.85 -17.25
C PRO A 476 26.27 -22.35 -15.81
N LEU A 477 25.08 -22.16 -15.24
CA LEU A 477 24.88 -21.60 -13.91
C LEU A 477 24.40 -22.66 -12.93
N THR A 478 24.68 -22.45 -11.65
CA THR A 478 24.10 -23.24 -10.57
C THR A 478 23.09 -22.39 -9.82
N LEU A 479 21.85 -22.87 -9.67
CA LEU A 479 20.87 -22.23 -8.78
C LEU A 479 21.26 -22.49 -7.33
N LYS A 480 21.56 -21.45 -6.57
CA LYS A 480 22.00 -21.50 -5.17
C LYS A 480 20.90 -21.16 -4.20
N GLY A 481 19.88 -20.40 -4.61
CA GLY A 481 18.78 -20.04 -3.73
C GLY A 481 17.65 -19.35 -4.47
N TYR A 482 16.49 -19.43 -3.82
CA TYR A 482 15.29 -18.69 -4.14
C TYR A 482 14.86 -17.93 -2.89
N PHE A 483 14.64 -16.65 -3.03
CA PHE A 483 14.26 -15.75 -1.94
C PHE A 483 12.89 -15.17 -2.24
N ASP A 484 11.94 -15.51 -1.39
CA ASP A 484 10.52 -15.28 -1.64
C ASP A 484 10.18 -13.79 -1.73
N GLY A 485 9.35 -13.45 -2.70
CA GLY A 485 8.72 -12.15 -2.93
C GLY A 485 7.25 -12.31 -3.34
N SER A 486 6.65 -13.46 -3.00
CA SER A 486 5.35 -13.89 -3.50
C SER A 486 4.16 -13.29 -2.76
N VAL A 487 4.35 -12.70 -1.58
CA VAL A 487 3.25 -12.11 -0.80
C VAL A 487 2.48 -11.05 -1.58
N LEU A 488 3.14 -10.35 -2.50
CA LEU A 488 2.49 -9.37 -3.36
C LEU A 488 1.59 -10.00 -4.43
N ASN A 489 1.80 -11.28 -4.76
CA ASN A 489 0.97 -12.05 -5.68
C ASN A 489 -0.31 -12.59 -5.04
N LEU A 490 -0.36 -12.76 -3.72
CA LEU A 490 -1.56 -13.22 -3.01
C LEU A 490 -2.75 -12.28 -3.21
N VAL A 491 -2.46 -11.02 -3.34
CA VAL A 491 -3.42 -9.95 -3.62
C VAL A 491 -3.35 -9.46 -5.08
N ARG A 492 -2.79 -10.28 -5.97
CA ARG A 492 -2.58 -10.03 -7.42
C ARG A 492 -1.92 -8.69 -7.74
N PHE A 493 -1.09 -8.18 -6.81
CA PHE A 493 -0.53 -6.87 -7.00
C PHE A 493 0.83 -6.67 -6.36
N PRO A 494 1.78 -6.16 -7.13
CA PRO A 494 2.08 -6.43 -8.53
C PRO A 494 2.99 -7.64 -8.61
N THR A 495 3.10 -8.33 -9.65
CA THR A 495 4.12 -9.29 -10.10
C THR A 495 5.01 -9.93 -9.03
N ASP A 496 5.38 -11.17 -9.27
CA ASP A 496 6.40 -11.91 -8.53
C ASP A 496 7.72 -11.11 -8.49
N VAL A 497 8.10 -10.66 -7.31
CA VAL A 497 9.35 -9.92 -7.04
C VAL A 497 10.36 -10.80 -6.31
N SER A 498 10.18 -12.12 -6.38
CA SER A 498 11.12 -13.09 -5.83
C SER A 498 12.48 -13.00 -6.52
N MET A 499 13.52 -13.24 -5.73
CA MET A 499 14.90 -13.13 -6.18
C MET A 499 15.51 -14.51 -6.36
N TYR A 500 16.16 -14.72 -7.50
CA TYR A 500 16.92 -15.93 -7.82
C TYR A 500 18.40 -15.64 -7.62
N LEU A 501 19.08 -16.51 -6.88
CA LEU A 501 20.52 -16.44 -6.69
C LEU A 501 21.18 -17.55 -7.52
N LEU A 502 21.90 -17.15 -8.54
CA LEU A 502 22.64 -18.03 -9.41
C LEU A 502 24.15 -17.82 -9.22
N LEU A 503 24.91 -18.86 -9.42
CA LEU A 503 26.37 -18.82 -9.36
C LEU A 503 26.97 -19.33 -10.66
N TRP A 504 27.87 -18.54 -11.23
CA TRP A 504 28.86 -18.98 -12.20
C TRP A 504 30.20 -19.16 -11.49
N ASP A 505 30.72 -20.37 -11.50
CA ASP A 505 32.00 -20.72 -10.88
C ASP A 505 32.87 -21.38 -11.96
N PRO A 506 34.05 -20.79 -12.32
CA PRO A 506 34.90 -21.34 -13.32
C PRO A 506 35.51 -22.69 -12.93
N GLU A 507 35.62 -22.97 -11.62
CA GLU A 507 36.17 -24.22 -11.10
C GLU A 507 35.10 -25.33 -10.99
N ALA A 508 33.82 -24.94 -10.94
CA ALA A 508 32.70 -25.88 -10.81
C ALA A 508 31.50 -25.37 -11.65
N PRO A 509 31.61 -25.45 -12.98
CA PRO A 509 30.55 -24.95 -13.85
C PRO A 509 29.25 -25.73 -13.63
N GLY A 510 28.14 -24.98 -13.57
CA GLY A 510 26.80 -25.53 -13.48
C GLY A 510 26.28 -26.07 -14.82
N GLU A 511 24.96 -26.20 -14.93
CA GLU A 511 24.28 -26.64 -16.15
C GLU A 511 23.58 -25.46 -16.86
N LYS A 512 23.53 -25.52 -18.22
CA LYS A 512 22.69 -24.60 -19.00
C LYS A 512 21.23 -25.09 -18.99
N GLY A 513 20.31 -24.15 -18.96
CA GLY A 513 18.89 -24.47 -19.09
C GLY A 513 18.27 -25.10 -17.84
N ILE A 514 18.78 -24.83 -16.65
CA ILE A 514 18.21 -25.29 -15.37
C ILE A 514 16.74 -24.94 -15.31
N ASN A 515 15.90 -25.88 -14.87
CA ASN A 515 14.50 -25.62 -14.62
C ASN A 515 14.37 -24.62 -13.44
N MET A 516 13.84 -23.42 -13.73
CA MET A 516 13.58 -22.37 -12.76
C MET A 516 12.16 -22.45 -12.18
N SER A 517 11.41 -23.52 -12.47
CA SER A 517 10.12 -23.76 -11.82
C SER A 517 10.40 -24.25 -10.41
N ILE A 518 9.94 -23.48 -9.44
CA ILE A 518 9.87 -23.89 -8.04
C ILE A 518 8.48 -24.48 -7.87
N GLU A 519 8.42 -25.75 -7.53
CA GLU A 519 7.19 -26.45 -7.18
C GLU A 519 6.59 -25.93 -5.86
#